data_1a01364add3717e3dddc390476e69ab2
#
_entry.id   1a01364add3717e3dddc390476e69ab2
#
_cell.length_a   1.000
_cell.length_b   1.000
_cell.length_c   1.000
_cell.angle_alpha   90.00
_cell.angle_beta   90.00
_cell.angle_gamma   90.00
#
_symmetry.space_group_name_H-M   'P 1'
#
loop_
_entity.id
_entity.type
_entity.pdbx_description
1 polymer ?
#
loop_
_entity_poly.entity_id
_entity_poly.type
_entity_poly.pdbx_seq_one_letter_code
_entity_poly.pdbx_strand_id
1 'polypeptide(L)'
;MNPALNLLKLAWIQLVRHRVRSLLTILGVASGMFLFTAVETLQRSLAKATAATAADTTLVVYRQNRFCPSASRLPEHYADEIRRVGGVREVVPVQIVVNNCGASLDVVTFRGVPGDLLRKFAPEITIIEGSEGAWQRRDDGALLGEIFARRRGLKPGDRFDAAGVTVTVSGILRSPFAQDNNVAYVKLPFLQQASRAGLGVVTQFNVRVGDSEQLDPVAKAIDEMFRSGQEPTDTRPEKAFFAETASELIELIGFTRWLGVGAVIAVGGLVANALLLVVRGRVKENAVLRTLGFPGRAIGWLVLSEGGMLGVAGGVVGVGLAAAFLRWQSFTMGNEGQTLAIQPDATVIAAGVGASLMLGILASLWPAFQAMTQPIVKNLRS
;
A
#
# COMPACT_ATOMS: atom_id res chain seq x y z
N MET A 1 -2.73 -25.81 -39.54
CA MET A 1 -1.93 -25.65 -38.28
C MET A 1 -1.44 -24.23 -38.21
N ASN A 2 -1.68 -23.53 -37.09
CA ASN A 2 -1.36 -22.10 -36.96
C ASN A 2 0.16 -21.92 -36.77
N PRO A 3 0.90 -21.29 -37.70
CA PRO A 3 2.36 -21.19 -37.63
C PRO A 3 2.86 -20.51 -36.32
N ALA A 4 2.06 -19.60 -35.76
CA ALA A 4 2.39 -18.94 -34.49
C ALA A 4 2.40 -19.93 -33.30
N LEU A 5 1.49 -20.91 -33.27
CA LEU A 5 1.40 -21.90 -32.19
C LEU A 5 2.60 -22.84 -32.19
N ASN A 6 3.12 -23.18 -33.37
CA ASN A 6 4.32 -23.99 -33.52
C ASN A 6 5.58 -23.25 -33.07
N LEU A 7 5.69 -21.94 -33.33
CA LEU A 7 6.79 -21.11 -32.85
C LEU A 7 6.78 -20.99 -31.31
N LEU A 8 5.62 -20.82 -30.69
CA LEU A 8 5.47 -20.81 -29.23
C LEU A 8 5.89 -22.16 -28.61
N LYS A 9 5.49 -23.28 -29.23
CA LYS A 9 5.89 -24.61 -28.77
C LYS A 9 7.42 -24.82 -28.88
N LEU A 10 8.03 -24.34 -29.95
CA LEU A 10 9.48 -24.37 -30.12
C LEU A 10 10.18 -23.51 -29.07
N ALA A 11 9.69 -22.29 -28.80
CA ALA A 11 10.23 -21.42 -27.77
C ALA A 11 10.19 -22.11 -26.39
N TRP A 12 9.08 -22.76 -26.05
CA TRP A 12 8.94 -23.50 -24.79
C TRP A 12 9.96 -24.65 -24.68
N ILE A 13 10.08 -25.49 -25.73
CA ILE A 13 11.03 -26.60 -25.74
C ILE A 13 12.46 -26.09 -25.56
N GLN A 14 12.81 -24.96 -26.17
CA GLN A 14 14.13 -24.35 -26.05
C GLN A 14 14.40 -23.82 -24.64
N LEU A 15 13.43 -23.20 -23.98
CA LEU A 15 13.54 -22.77 -22.59
C LEU A 15 13.79 -23.95 -21.64
N VAL A 16 13.08 -25.05 -21.85
CA VAL A 16 13.23 -26.29 -21.05
C VAL A 16 14.57 -26.97 -21.32
N ARG A 17 15.09 -26.93 -22.54
CA ARG A 17 16.41 -27.52 -22.90
C ARG A 17 17.58 -26.83 -22.19
N HIS A 18 17.50 -25.50 -21.97
CA HIS A 18 18.54 -24.71 -21.29
C HIS A 18 18.12 -24.26 -19.87
N ARG A 19 17.72 -25.23 -19.04
CA ARG A 19 17.08 -25.01 -17.72
C ARG A 19 17.83 -24.03 -16.82
N VAL A 20 19.14 -24.21 -16.65
CA VAL A 20 19.94 -23.38 -15.73
C VAL A 20 19.90 -21.90 -16.13
N ARG A 21 20.13 -21.61 -17.41
CA ARG A 21 20.11 -20.23 -17.89
C ARG A 21 18.72 -19.61 -17.82
N SER A 22 17.69 -20.35 -18.26
CA SER A 22 16.30 -19.90 -18.18
C SER A 22 15.91 -19.62 -16.74
N LEU A 23 16.29 -20.50 -15.80
CA LEU A 23 16.04 -20.31 -14.37
C LEU A 23 16.73 -19.05 -13.82
N LEU A 24 18.00 -18.83 -14.13
CA LEU A 24 18.73 -17.63 -13.70
C LEU A 24 18.09 -16.36 -14.26
N THR A 25 17.65 -16.39 -15.53
CA THR A 25 16.96 -15.24 -16.13
C THR A 25 15.60 -15.01 -15.46
N ILE A 26 14.82 -16.06 -15.22
CA ILE A 26 13.54 -15.96 -14.50
C ILE A 26 13.75 -15.42 -13.10
N LEU A 27 14.76 -15.88 -12.35
CA LEU A 27 15.08 -15.36 -11.02
C LEU A 27 15.48 -13.88 -11.06
N GLY A 28 16.27 -13.46 -12.06
CA GLY A 28 16.61 -12.05 -12.25
C GLY A 28 15.39 -11.19 -12.51
N VAL A 29 14.50 -11.62 -13.42
CA VAL A 29 13.23 -10.92 -13.69
C VAL A 29 12.36 -10.92 -12.44
N ALA A 30 12.24 -12.05 -11.74
CA ALA A 30 11.43 -12.18 -10.54
C ALA A 30 11.90 -11.25 -9.42
N SER A 31 13.21 -11.12 -9.21
CA SER A 31 13.78 -10.19 -8.22
C SER A 31 13.46 -8.73 -8.54
N GLY A 32 13.61 -8.33 -9.80
CA GLY A 32 13.26 -6.96 -10.23
C GLY A 32 11.76 -6.68 -10.12
N MET A 33 10.92 -7.64 -10.52
CA MET A 33 9.46 -7.50 -10.44
C MET A 33 8.94 -7.56 -9.00
N PHE A 34 9.63 -8.27 -8.11
CA PHE A 34 9.36 -8.24 -6.67
C PHE A 34 9.55 -6.83 -6.12
N LEU A 35 10.70 -6.22 -6.37
CA LEU A 35 10.99 -4.85 -5.92
C LEU A 35 10.04 -3.84 -6.55
N PHE A 36 9.80 -3.92 -7.84
CA PHE A 36 8.85 -3.05 -8.54
C PHE A 36 7.45 -3.13 -7.91
N THR A 37 6.95 -4.34 -7.68
CA THR A 37 5.62 -4.55 -7.11
C THR A 37 5.53 -4.05 -5.68
N ALA A 38 6.58 -4.23 -4.87
CA ALA A 38 6.62 -3.72 -3.50
C ALA A 38 6.56 -2.18 -3.47
N VAL A 39 7.36 -1.51 -4.29
CA VAL A 39 7.39 -0.04 -4.41
C VAL A 39 6.05 0.49 -4.95
N GLU A 40 5.51 -0.11 -6.00
CA GLU A 40 4.23 0.30 -6.59
C GLU A 40 3.07 0.12 -5.61
N THR A 41 3.07 -0.98 -4.83
CA THR A 41 2.07 -1.20 -3.76
C THR A 41 2.13 -0.09 -2.72
N LEU A 42 3.33 0.26 -2.26
CA LEU A 42 3.53 1.31 -1.28
C LEU A 42 3.01 2.67 -1.80
N GLN A 43 3.39 3.04 -3.02
CA GLN A 43 2.96 4.28 -3.65
C GLN A 43 1.44 4.36 -3.82
N ARG A 44 0.81 3.30 -4.31
CA ARG A 44 -0.65 3.28 -4.49
C ARG A 44 -1.39 3.28 -3.16
N SER A 45 -0.88 2.59 -2.15
CA SER A 45 -1.49 2.61 -0.82
C SER A 45 -1.48 4.02 -0.25
N LEU A 46 -0.36 4.75 -0.40
CA LEU A 46 -0.25 6.14 0.02
C LEU A 46 -1.16 7.06 -0.80
N ALA A 47 -1.14 6.94 -2.13
CA ALA A 47 -2.00 7.75 -3.00
C ALA A 47 -3.49 7.56 -2.68
N LYS A 48 -3.93 6.33 -2.39
CA LYS A 48 -5.32 6.08 -1.96
C LYS A 48 -5.66 6.71 -0.62
N ALA A 49 -4.70 6.74 0.32
CA ALA A 49 -4.92 7.33 1.63
C ALA A 49 -4.99 8.87 1.60
N THR A 50 -4.29 9.50 0.66
CA THR A 50 -4.20 10.98 0.56
C THR A 50 -5.15 11.58 -0.48
N ALA A 51 -5.70 10.78 -1.39
CA ALA A 51 -6.61 11.28 -2.43
C ALA A 51 -7.95 11.71 -1.85
N ALA A 52 -8.26 13.00 -1.91
CA ALA A 52 -9.58 13.52 -1.57
C ALA A 52 -10.62 13.11 -2.63
N THR A 53 -11.83 12.84 -2.18
CA THR A 53 -12.98 12.48 -3.04
C THR A 53 -14.19 13.34 -2.68
N ALA A 54 -15.16 13.47 -3.59
CA ALA A 54 -16.40 14.19 -3.33
C ALA A 54 -17.25 13.57 -2.21
N ALA A 55 -16.99 12.31 -1.85
CA ALA A 55 -17.67 11.65 -0.73
C ALA A 55 -17.07 11.99 0.65
N ASP A 56 -15.95 12.70 0.70
CA ASP A 56 -15.30 13.07 1.95
C ASP A 56 -16.05 14.23 2.59
N THR A 57 -16.60 13.98 3.77
CA THR A 57 -17.39 14.96 4.53
C THR A 57 -16.89 15.11 5.96
N THR A 58 -15.66 14.68 6.25
CA THR A 58 -15.09 14.70 7.59
C THR A 58 -13.98 15.73 7.70
N LEU A 59 -14.05 16.56 8.72
CA LEU A 59 -13.01 17.48 9.17
C LEU A 59 -12.33 16.92 10.41
N VAL A 60 -11.05 17.19 10.56
CA VAL A 60 -10.27 16.97 11.78
C VAL A 60 -9.92 18.34 12.36
N VAL A 61 -10.34 18.58 13.59
CA VAL A 61 -10.04 19.77 14.37
C VAL A 61 -8.97 19.40 15.40
N TYR A 62 -7.83 20.04 15.34
CA TYR A 62 -6.72 19.82 16.27
C TYR A 62 -6.16 21.15 16.75
N ARG A 63 -5.24 21.10 17.71
CA ARG A 63 -4.62 22.33 18.22
C ARG A 63 -3.68 22.93 17.20
N GLN A 64 -3.77 24.22 16.97
CA GLN A 64 -2.92 24.96 16.04
C GLN A 64 -1.43 24.71 16.27
N ASN A 65 -0.67 24.48 15.21
CA ASN A 65 0.78 24.18 15.22
C ASN A 65 1.17 22.90 16.03
N ARG A 66 0.25 21.93 16.18
CA ARG A 66 0.47 20.70 16.94
C ARG A 66 -0.06 19.49 16.17
N PHE A 67 0.70 19.02 15.19
CA PHE A 67 0.31 17.88 14.35
C PHE A 67 0.42 16.53 15.08
N CYS A 68 1.42 16.39 15.97
CA CYS A 68 1.56 15.16 16.75
C CYS A 68 0.43 15.04 17.78
N PRO A 69 -0.31 13.91 17.81
CA PRO A 69 -1.41 13.71 18.76
C PRO A 69 -0.99 13.87 20.24
N SER A 70 0.25 13.52 20.57
CA SER A 70 0.75 13.68 21.94
C SER A 70 0.90 15.15 22.37
N ALA A 71 1.01 16.07 21.41
CA ALA A 71 1.16 17.50 21.64
C ALA A 71 -0.14 18.29 21.51
N SER A 72 -1.15 17.75 20.80
CA SER A 72 -2.46 18.37 20.68
C SER A 72 -3.30 18.08 21.92
N ARG A 73 -3.73 19.12 22.59
CA ARG A 73 -4.60 19.05 23.78
C ARG A 73 -5.67 20.10 23.65
N LEU A 74 -6.90 19.66 23.45
CA LEU A 74 -8.08 20.50 23.33
C LEU A 74 -9.07 20.19 24.45
N PRO A 75 -9.76 21.20 25.02
CA PRO A 75 -10.81 20.95 25.98
C PRO A 75 -11.99 20.21 25.34
N GLU A 76 -12.46 19.14 25.96
CA GLU A 76 -13.56 18.31 25.42
C GLU A 76 -14.85 19.10 25.21
N HIS A 77 -15.10 20.13 26.02
CA HIS A 77 -16.29 20.98 25.89
C HIS A 77 -16.37 21.77 24.58
N TYR A 78 -15.25 21.93 23.84
CA TYR A 78 -15.28 22.52 22.50
C TYR A 78 -16.20 21.74 21.55
N ALA A 79 -16.48 20.46 21.82
CA ALA A 79 -17.44 19.68 21.06
C ALA A 79 -18.82 20.31 21.02
N ASP A 80 -19.26 20.90 22.14
CA ASP A 80 -20.61 21.53 22.25
C ASP A 80 -20.68 22.85 21.49
N GLU A 81 -19.55 23.57 21.41
CA GLU A 81 -19.45 24.80 20.64
C GLU A 81 -19.41 24.50 19.15
N ILE A 82 -18.57 23.53 18.74
CA ILE A 82 -18.45 23.09 17.34
C ILE A 82 -19.78 22.58 16.79
N ARG A 83 -20.59 21.87 17.59
CA ARG A 83 -21.94 21.42 17.18
C ARG A 83 -22.91 22.54 16.81
N ARG A 84 -22.67 23.77 17.30
CA ARG A 84 -23.50 24.95 16.97
C ARG A 84 -23.11 25.61 15.65
N VAL A 85 -21.98 25.24 15.06
CA VAL A 85 -21.56 25.79 13.78
C VAL A 85 -22.48 25.28 12.66
N GLY A 86 -22.99 26.20 11.84
CA GLY A 86 -23.86 25.85 10.72
C GLY A 86 -23.16 24.89 9.75
N GLY A 87 -23.83 23.82 9.31
CA GLY A 87 -23.31 22.80 8.44
C GLY A 87 -22.71 21.58 9.15
N VAL A 88 -22.46 21.67 10.46
CA VAL A 88 -21.99 20.53 11.27
C VAL A 88 -23.15 19.57 11.53
N ARG A 89 -22.95 18.29 11.25
CA ARG A 89 -23.92 17.22 11.52
C ARG A 89 -23.58 16.41 12.76
N GLU A 90 -22.30 16.11 12.95
CA GLU A 90 -21.83 15.27 14.04
C GLU A 90 -20.45 15.75 14.50
N VAL A 91 -20.21 15.69 15.80
CA VAL A 91 -18.90 15.98 16.41
C VAL A 91 -18.55 14.86 17.36
N VAL A 92 -17.42 14.21 17.13
CA VAL A 92 -16.91 13.13 17.96
C VAL A 92 -15.56 13.56 18.56
N PRO A 93 -15.48 13.71 19.89
CA PRO A 93 -14.18 13.92 20.55
C PRO A 93 -13.36 12.64 20.51
N VAL A 94 -12.08 12.77 20.18
CA VAL A 94 -11.17 11.63 20.03
C VAL A 94 -9.87 11.88 20.78
N GLN A 95 -9.48 10.92 21.63
CA GLN A 95 -8.15 10.85 22.22
C GLN A 95 -7.31 9.87 21.43
N ILE A 96 -6.17 10.30 20.94
CA ILE A 96 -5.20 9.42 20.27
C ILE A 96 -3.98 9.26 21.15
N VAL A 97 -3.56 8.02 21.33
CA VAL A 97 -2.31 7.68 22.03
C VAL A 97 -1.49 6.76 21.14
N VAL A 98 -0.24 7.11 20.92
CA VAL A 98 0.69 6.37 20.09
C VAL A 98 1.94 6.00 20.86
N ASN A 99 2.56 4.88 20.51
CA ASN A 99 3.86 4.49 21.09
C ASN A 99 5.02 5.29 20.48
N ASN A 100 4.85 5.81 19.27
CA ASN A 100 5.85 6.62 18.57
C ASN A 100 5.14 7.64 17.65
N CYS A 101 5.55 8.91 17.71
CA CYS A 101 5.02 9.95 16.83
C CYS A 101 5.73 10.00 15.47
N GLY A 102 6.99 9.51 15.37
CA GLY A 102 7.71 9.49 14.11
C GLY A 102 7.27 8.35 13.18
N ALA A 103 7.74 8.40 11.93
CA ALA A 103 7.52 7.34 10.96
C ALA A 103 8.07 6.00 11.47
N SER A 104 7.23 4.99 11.54
CA SER A 104 7.59 3.66 12.03
C SER A 104 6.76 2.57 11.36
N LEU A 105 7.35 1.39 11.23
CA LEU A 105 6.67 0.18 10.77
C LEU A 105 5.94 -0.57 11.90
N ASP A 106 6.18 -0.21 13.16
CA ASP A 106 5.53 -0.80 14.33
C ASP A 106 4.85 0.28 15.19
N VAL A 107 3.92 1.01 14.60
CA VAL A 107 3.09 1.98 15.33
C VAL A 107 1.91 1.25 15.97
N VAL A 108 1.73 1.52 17.24
CA VAL A 108 0.53 1.17 18.01
C VAL A 108 -0.26 2.44 18.24
N THR A 109 -1.47 2.47 17.74
CA THR A 109 -2.38 3.60 17.91
C THR A 109 -3.61 3.17 18.69
N PHE A 110 -3.84 3.79 19.84
CA PHE A 110 -5.11 3.72 20.55
C PHE A 110 -5.97 4.91 20.16
N ARG A 111 -7.24 4.66 19.83
CA ARG A 111 -8.28 5.68 19.61
C ARG A 111 -9.32 5.56 20.69
N GLY A 112 -9.35 6.54 21.60
CA GLY A 112 -10.42 6.69 22.58
C GLY A 112 -11.58 7.46 21.97
N VAL A 113 -12.76 6.82 21.92
CA VAL A 113 -14.01 7.42 21.47
C VAL A 113 -15.10 7.21 22.50
N PRO A 114 -16.10 8.12 22.64
CA PRO A 114 -17.26 7.87 23.48
C PRO A 114 -17.97 6.59 23.04
N GLY A 115 -18.37 5.75 24.00
CA GLY A 115 -18.91 4.42 23.68
C GLY A 115 -20.20 4.45 22.85
N ASP A 116 -21.02 5.46 23.02
CA ASP A 116 -22.26 5.73 22.28
C ASP A 116 -22.02 6.33 20.90
N LEU A 117 -20.84 6.93 20.66
CA LEU A 117 -20.49 7.57 19.40
C LEU A 117 -19.63 6.70 18.47
N LEU A 118 -19.22 5.49 18.89
CA LEU A 118 -18.37 4.62 18.06
C LEU A 118 -18.96 4.38 16.67
N ARG A 119 -20.26 4.07 16.59
CA ARG A 119 -20.97 3.83 15.33
C ARG A 119 -21.16 5.08 14.47
N LYS A 120 -21.16 6.25 15.08
CA LYS A 120 -21.18 7.52 14.38
C LYS A 120 -19.79 7.91 13.87
N PHE A 121 -18.76 7.62 14.66
CA PHE A 121 -17.37 7.83 14.28
C PHE A 121 -16.96 6.92 13.13
N ALA A 122 -17.21 5.62 13.25
CA ALA A 122 -16.82 4.60 12.28
C ALA A 122 -18.02 3.69 11.93
N PRO A 123 -18.97 4.17 11.10
CA PRO A 123 -20.21 3.44 10.78
C PRO A 123 -19.97 2.14 10.01
N GLU A 124 -18.89 2.06 9.26
CA GLU A 124 -18.59 0.94 8.35
C GLU A 124 -17.81 -0.20 9.01
N ILE A 125 -17.47 -0.09 10.30
CA ILE A 125 -16.79 -1.19 11.00
C ILE A 125 -17.74 -2.38 11.18
N THR A 126 -17.20 -3.57 10.95
CA THR A 126 -17.88 -4.84 11.21
C THR A 126 -17.08 -5.62 12.23
N ILE A 127 -17.72 -6.09 13.30
CA ILE A 127 -17.04 -6.94 14.28
C ILE A 127 -17.04 -8.37 13.77
N ILE A 128 -15.85 -8.96 13.59
CA ILE A 128 -15.66 -10.30 13.04
C ILE A 128 -15.42 -11.35 14.12
N GLU A 129 -14.89 -10.95 15.28
CA GLU A 129 -14.72 -11.82 16.46
C GLU A 129 -15.04 -11.02 17.72
N GLY A 130 -15.58 -11.69 18.75
CA GLY A 130 -16.05 -11.01 19.97
C GLY A 130 -17.36 -10.27 19.78
N SER A 131 -17.59 -9.18 20.53
CA SER A 131 -18.82 -8.37 20.39
C SER A 131 -18.65 -6.94 20.89
N GLU A 132 -19.38 -6.01 20.29
CA GLU A 132 -19.47 -4.62 20.75
C GLU A 132 -20.05 -4.53 22.16
N GLY A 133 -21.03 -5.39 22.49
CA GLY A 133 -21.59 -5.47 23.84
C GLY A 133 -20.56 -5.89 24.89
N ALA A 134 -19.60 -6.76 24.57
CA ALA A 134 -18.49 -7.10 25.45
C ALA A 134 -17.56 -5.89 25.67
N TRP A 135 -17.30 -5.13 24.62
CA TRP A 135 -16.53 -3.89 24.69
C TRP A 135 -17.23 -2.82 25.55
N GLN A 136 -18.54 -2.65 25.37
CA GLN A 136 -19.30 -1.69 26.15
C GLN A 136 -19.37 -2.00 27.65
N ARG A 137 -19.38 -3.29 28.03
CA ARG A 137 -19.44 -3.69 29.45
C ARG A 137 -18.12 -3.52 30.20
N ARG A 138 -16.99 -3.41 29.50
CA ARG A 138 -15.65 -3.28 30.11
C ARG A 138 -15.09 -1.89 29.90
N ASP A 139 -14.55 -1.28 30.94
CA ASP A 139 -13.90 0.03 30.80
C ASP A 139 -12.54 -0.10 30.11
N ASP A 140 -11.76 -1.15 30.40
CA ASP A 140 -10.48 -1.47 29.78
C ASP A 140 -10.62 -2.27 28.46
N GLY A 141 -11.84 -2.39 27.93
CA GLY A 141 -12.12 -3.13 26.71
C GLY A 141 -11.55 -2.45 25.48
N ALA A 142 -10.97 -3.24 24.56
CA ALA A 142 -10.51 -2.78 23.26
C ALA A 142 -11.12 -3.57 22.09
N LEU A 143 -11.52 -2.86 21.03
CA LEU A 143 -11.80 -3.45 19.72
C LEU A 143 -10.58 -3.25 18.86
N LEU A 144 -9.94 -4.35 18.44
CA LEU A 144 -8.74 -4.31 17.63
C LEU A 144 -9.07 -4.43 16.16
N GLY A 145 -8.42 -3.63 15.32
CA GLY A 145 -8.47 -3.83 13.88
C GLY A 145 -7.86 -5.18 13.47
N GLU A 146 -8.40 -5.82 12.44
CA GLU A 146 -8.01 -7.15 11.99
C GLU A 146 -6.49 -7.26 11.69
N ILE A 147 -5.92 -6.25 11.05
CA ILE A 147 -4.48 -6.24 10.71
C ILE A 147 -3.65 -6.14 11.99
N PHE A 148 -4.07 -5.28 12.94
CA PHE A 148 -3.41 -5.12 14.22
C PHE A 148 -3.43 -6.43 15.02
N ALA A 149 -4.61 -7.06 15.17
CA ALA A 149 -4.80 -8.30 15.91
C ALA A 149 -3.97 -9.44 15.29
N ARG A 150 -4.02 -9.61 13.97
CA ARG A 150 -3.27 -10.65 13.25
C ARG A 150 -1.76 -10.50 13.43
N ARG A 151 -1.25 -9.28 13.28
CA ARG A 151 0.18 -8.99 13.39
C ARG A 151 0.75 -9.29 14.76
N ARG A 152 -0.05 -9.13 15.80
CA ARG A 152 0.33 -9.37 17.20
C ARG A 152 -0.13 -10.71 17.75
N GLY A 153 -0.88 -11.49 16.96
CA GLY A 153 -1.41 -12.79 17.38
C GLY A 153 -2.46 -12.71 18.48
N LEU A 154 -3.16 -11.56 18.61
CA LEU A 154 -4.10 -11.28 19.68
C LEU A 154 -5.51 -11.79 19.33
N LYS A 155 -6.21 -12.32 20.36
CA LYS A 155 -7.57 -12.84 20.27
C LYS A 155 -8.47 -12.19 21.35
N PRO A 156 -9.80 -12.23 21.17
CA PRO A 156 -10.72 -11.82 22.24
C PRO A 156 -10.42 -12.55 23.56
N GLY A 157 -10.32 -11.77 24.64
CA GLY A 157 -9.92 -12.25 25.98
C GLY A 157 -8.47 -12.00 26.34
N ASP A 158 -7.57 -11.79 25.38
CA ASP A 158 -6.16 -11.51 25.65
C ASP A 158 -5.96 -10.12 26.26
N ARG A 159 -4.88 -9.98 27.03
CA ARG A 159 -4.42 -8.68 27.52
C ARG A 159 -3.27 -8.18 26.67
N PHE A 160 -3.29 -6.89 26.38
CA PHE A 160 -2.28 -6.23 25.56
C PHE A 160 -1.84 -4.93 26.22
N ASP A 161 -0.53 -4.71 26.28
CA ASP A 161 0.09 -3.50 26.81
C ASP A 161 0.92 -2.80 25.73
N ALA A 162 0.70 -1.51 25.53
CA ALA A 162 1.53 -0.65 24.69
C ALA A 162 1.31 0.82 25.04
N ALA A 163 2.34 1.65 24.83
CA ALA A 163 2.31 3.08 25.11
C ALA A 163 1.89 3.42 26.56
N GLY A 164 2.10 2.52 27.50
CA GLY A 164 1.68 2.66 28.89
C GLY A 164 0.18 2.45 29.12
N VAL A 165 -0.54 1.91 28.16
CA VAL A 165 -1.98 1.60 28.21
C VAL A 165 -2.17 0.10 28.13
N THR A 166 -2.78 -0.49 29.18
CA THR A 166 -3.11 -1.92 29.23
C THR A 166 -4.58 -2.11 28.96
N VAL A 167 -4.93 -2.95 27.98
CA VAL A 167 -6.30 -3.22 27.56
C VAL A 167 -6.61 -4.72 27.54
N THR A 168 -7.89 -5.06 27.62
CA THR A 168 -8.38 -6.42 27.37
C THR A 168 -9.13 -6.44 26.03
N VAL A 169 -8.74 -7.34 25.14
CA VAL A 169 -9.34 -7.46 23.80
C VAL A 169 -10.78 -7.96 23.93
N SER A 170 -11.75 -7.12 23.60
CA SER A 170 -13.19 -7.44 23.64
C SER A 170 -13.70 -7.94 22.30
N GLY A 171 -12.99 -7.62 21.21
CA GLY A 171 -13.34 -8.08 19.88
C GLY A 171 -12.35 -7.62 18.82
N ILE A 172 -12.50 -8.19 17.63
CA ILE A 172 -11.74 -7.83 16.42
C ILE A 172 -12.72 -7.25 15.40
N LEU A 173 -12.34 -6.13 14.81
CA LEU A 173 -13.13 -5.44 13.81
C LEU A 173 -12.44 -5.46 12.44
N ARG A 174 -13.26 -5.34 11.39
CA ARG A 174 -12.85 -5.10 10.01
C ARG A 174 -13.53 -3.85 9.48
N SER A 175 -12.78 -3.02 8.76
CA SER A 175 -13.26 -1.82 8.08
C SER A 175 -12.81 -1.84 6.61
N PRO A 176 -13.57 -1.26 5.69
CA PRO A 176 -13.10 -0.99 4.33
C PRO A 176 -11.94 0.03 4.32
N PHE A 177 -11.81 0.84 5.37
CA PHE A 177 -10.73 1.79 5.53
C PHE A 177 -9.51 1.15 6.20
N ALA A 178 -8.36 1.21 5.52
CA ALA A 178 -7.13 0.56 5.97
C ALA A 178 -6.66 1.08 7.34
N GLN A 179 -6.90 2.35 7.63
CA GLN A 179 -6.53 2.99 8.90
C GLN A 179 -7.21 2.36 10.11
N ASP A 180 -8.48 1.96 10.01
CA ASP A 180 -9.21 1.37 11.12
C ASP A 180 -8.77 -0.08 11.42
N ASN A 181 -8.27 -0.77 10.40
CA ASN A 181 -7.80 -2.15 10.55
C ASN A 181 -6.48 -2.28 11.32
N ASN A 182 -5.82 -1.15 11.63
CA ASN A 182 -4.54 -1.14 12.35
C ASN A 182 -4.54 -0.28 13.62
N VAL A 183 -5.69 -0.09 14.25
CA VAL A 183 -5.84 0.67 15.50
C VAL A 183 -6.57 -0.16 16.56
N ALA A 184 -6.45 0.28 17.82
CA ALA A 184 -7.21 -0.23 18.95
C ALA A 184 -8.22 0.83 19.40
N TYR A 185 -9.52 0.55 19.24
CA TYR A 185 -10.60 1.41 19.76
C TYR A 185 -10.90 1.10 21.21
N VAL A 186 -10.82 2.11 22.05
CA VAL A 186 -11.11 2.03 23.49
C VAL A 186 -12.07 3.13 23.89
N LYS A 187 -12.64 3.05 25.08
CA LYS A 187 -13.51 4.12 25.59
C LYS A 187 -12.70 5.40 25.87
N LEU A 188 -13.24 6.55 25.50
CA LEU A 188 -12.59 7.84 25.68
C LEU A 188 -12.17 8.12 27.14
N PRO A 189 -13.05 7.99 28.17
CA PRO A 189 -12.66 8.27 29.54
C PRO A 189 -11.54 7.34 30.06
N PHE A 190 -11.57 6.07 29.64
CA PHE A 190 -10.50 5.11 29.96
C PHE A 190 -9.15 5.57 29.41
N LEU A 191 -9.11 5.94 28.11
CA LEU A 191 -7.86 6.34 27.48
C LEU A 191 -7.32 7.66 28.03
N GLN A 192 -8.18 8.61 28.33
CA GLN A 192 -7.81 9.87 29.00
C GLN A 192 -7.09 9.63 30.34
N GLN A 193 -7.60 8.70 31.15
CA GLN A 193 -6.99 8.34 32.43
C GLN A 193 -5.69 7.53 32.23
N ALA A 194 -5.74 6.50 31.40
CA ALA A 194 -4.60 5.60 31.17
C ALA A 194 -3.39 6.32 30.55
N SER A 195 -3.62 7.28 29.65
CA SER A 195 -2.59 8.08 29.00
C SER A 195 -2.09 9.27 29.82
N ARG A 196 -2.66 9.50 31.01
CA ARG A 196 -2.38 10.66 31.87
C ARG A 196 -2.65 12.02 31.21
N ALA A 197 -3.47 12.04 30.15
CA ALA A 197 -3.90 13.29 29.52
C ALA A 197 -4.82 14.13 30.43
N GLY A 198 -5.53 13.47 31.33
CA GLY A 198 -6.56 14.05 32.18
C GLY A 198 -7.96 13.96 31.54
N LEU A 199 -8.98 13.82 32.40
CA LEU A 199 -10.38 13.86 31.95
C LEU A 199 -10.72 15.23 31.38
N GLY A 200 -11.59 15.26 30.35
CA GLY A 200 -12.01 16.50 29.71
C GLY A 200 -11.02 17.09 28.72
N VAL A 201 -9.96 16.34 28.36
CA VAL A 201 -8.97 16.74 27.34
C VAL A 201 -8.93 15.69 26.24
N VAL A 202 -8.96 16.15 24.98
CA VAL A 202 -8.88 15.30 23.79
C VAL A 202 -7.77 15.79 22.86
N THR A 203 -7.33 14.92 21.95
CA THR A 203 -6.32 15.30 20.96
C THR A 203 -6.93 15.99 19.76
N GLN A 204 -8.14 15.60 19.36
CA GLN A 204 -8.83 16.12 18.19
C GLN A 204 -10.33 15.93 18.27
N PHE A 205 -11.04 16.63 17.39
CA PHE A 205 -12.45 16.34 17.09
C PHE A 205 -12.57 15.89 15.64
N ASN A 206 -13.32 14.83 15.41
CA ASN A 206 -13.77 14.46 14.07
C ASN A 206 -15.16 15.05 13.86
N VAL A 207 -15.26 15.94 12.89
CA VAL A 207 -16.47 16.70 12.59
C VAL A 207 -17.02 16.28 11.24
N ARG A 208 -18.24 15.77 11.20
CA ARG A 208 -18.92 15.43 9.94
C ARG A 208 -19.78 16.58 9.50
N VAL A 209 -19.63 17.01 8.24
CA VAL A 209 -20.44 18.03 7.59
C VAL A 209 -21.50 17.41 6.68
N GLY A 210 -22.43 18.24 6.21
CA GLY A 210 -23.54 17.79 5.36
C GLY A 210 -23.11 17.44 3.95
N ASP A 211 -22.15 18.18 3.39
CA ASP A 211 -21.68 18.09 2.01
C ASP A 211 -20.19 18.46 1.95
N SER A 212 -19.48 17.91 0.96
CA SER A 212 -18.06 18.21 0.74
C SER A 212 -17.81 19.70 0.42
N GLU A 213 -18.75 20.39 -0.19
CA GLU A 213 -18.66 21.84 -0.47
C GLU A 213 -18.66 22.69 0.83
N GLN A 214 -19.16 22.14 1.93
CA GLN A 214 -19.18 22.80 3.24
C GLN A 214 -17.89 22.61 4.05
N LEU A 215 -16.96 21.78 3.62
CA LEU A 215 -15.73 21.49 4.37
C LEU A 215 -14.95 22.78 4.67
N ASP A 216 -14.59 23.56 3.66
CA ASP A 216 -13.80 24.78 3.82
C ASP A 216 -14.54 25.90 4.60
N PRO A 217 -15.82 26.20 4.32
CA PRO A 217 -16.57 27.18 5.10
C PRO A 217 -16.69 26.82 6.58
N VAL A 218 -17.01 25.55 6.88
CA VAL A 218 -17.15 25.07 8.26
C VAL A 218 -15.78 25.06 8.96
N ALA A 219 -14.72 24.61 8.31
CA ALA A 219 -13.38 24.64 8.89
C ALA A 219 -12.96 26.06 9.30
N LYS A 220 -13.16 27.03 8.43
CA LYS A 220 -12.87 28.45 8.72
C LYS A 220 -13.73 28.99 9.87
N ALA A 221 -15.00 28.62 9.92
CA ALA A 221 -15.91 29.08 10.99
C ALA A 221 -15.49 28.50 12.36
N ILE A 222 -15.03 27.24 12.41
CA ILE A 222 -14.52 26.63 13.64
C ILE A 222 -13.24 27.35 14.09
N ASP A 223 -12.27 27.54 13.20
CA ASP A 223 -10.98 28.15 13.54
C ASP A 223 -11.16 29.63 13.96
N GLU A 224 -12.08 30.35 13.34
CA GLU A 224 -12.42 31.74 13.73
C GLU A 224 -13.02 31.78 15.13
N MET A 225 -13.89 30.82 15.46
CA MET A 225 -14.53 30.72 16.78
C MET A 225 -13.51 30.58 17.91
N PHE A 226 -12.45 29.79 17.68
CA PHE A 226 -11.41 29.51 18.69
C PHE A 226 -10.13 30.33 18.53
N ARG A 227 -10.07 31.26 17.57
CA ARG A 227 -8.90 32.08 17.28
C ARG A 227 -8.31 32.81 18.49
N SER A 228 -9.20 33.36 19.34
CA SER A 228 -8.83 34.09 20.55
C SER A 228 -8.98 33.26 21.83
N GLY A 229 -9.23 31.95 21.69
CA GLY A 229 -9.36 31.02 22.81
C GLY A 229 -8.04 30.66 23.44
N GLN A 230 -8.09 29.96 24.57
CA GLN A 230 -6.89 29.44 25.24
C GLN A 230 -6.13 28.43 24.37
N GLU A 231 -6.85 27.65 23.58
CA GLU A 231 -6.32 26.62 22.68
C GLU A 231 -6.86 26.86 21.26
N PRO A 232 -6.17 27.68 20.45
CA PRO A 232 -6.58 27.91 19.05
C PRO A 232 -6.56 26.61 18.25
N THR A 233 -7.52 26.47 17.34
CA THR A 233 -7.67 25.29 16.48
C THR A 233 -7.12 25.51 15.09
N ASP A 234 -6.78 24.41 14.43
CA ASP A 234 -6.52 24.29 12.99
C ASP A 234 -7.41 23.15 12.48
N THR A 235 -8.31 23.46 11.58
CA THR A 235 -9.34 22.54 11.10
C THR A 235 -9.12 22.23 9.64
N ARG A 236 -8.97 20.95 9.31
CA ARG A 236 -8.71 20.50 7.94
C ARG A 236 -9.54 19.30 7.54
N PRO A 237 -9.82 19.13 6.23
CA PRO A 237 -10.35 17.86 5.73
C PRO A 237 -9.45 16.69 6.16
N GLU A 238 -10.04 15.57 6.56
CA GLU A 238 -9.32 14.43 7.14
C GLU A 238 -8.18 13.93 6.22
N LYS A 239 -8.44 13.85 4.92
CA LYS A 239 -7.42 13.41 3.96
C LYS A 239 -6.34 14.45 3.71
N ALA A 240 -6.66 15.74 3.78
CA ALA A 240 -5.66 16.80 3.69
C ALA A 240 -4.75 16.80 4.93
N PHE A 241 -5.32 16.59 6.12
CA PHE A 241 -4.58 16.39 7.35
C PHE A 241 -3.64 15.19 7.26
N PHE A 242 -4.14 14.05 6.74
CA PHE A 242 -3.31 12.87 6.52
C PHE A 242 -2.18 13.15 5.51
N ALA A 243 -2.46 13.83 4.41
CA ALA A 243 -1.46 14.15 3.38
C ALA A 243 -0.34 15.06 3.93
N GLU A 244 -0.68 16.00 4.80
CA GLU A 244 0.30 16.89 5.42
C GLU A 244 1.18 16.16 6.44
N THR A 245 0.57 15.37 7.33
CA THR A 245 1.31 14.56 8.31
C THR A 245 2.18 13.49 7.64
N ALA A 246 1.80 13.05 6.43
CA ALA A 246 2.56 12.08 5.65
C ALA A 246 3.50 12.71 4.61
N SER A 247 3.64 14.03 4.55
CA SER A 247 4.40 14.73 3.49
C SER A 247 5.85 14.25 3.37
N GLU A 248 6.56 14.08 4.47
CA GLU A 248 7.93 13.55 4.47
C GLU A 248 8.00 12.12 3.92
N LEU A 249 6.99 11.30 4.23
CA LEU A 249 6.88 9.94 3.68
C LEU A 249 6.59 9.97 2.18
N ILE A 250 5.77 10.91 1.71
CA ILE A 250 5.44 11.07 0.29
C ILE A 250 6.69 11.39 -0.51
N GLU A 251 7.53 12.31 -0.04
CA GLU A 251 8.80 12.66 -0.69
C GLU A 251 9.77 11.48 -0.71
N LEU A 252 9.97 10.79 0.42
CA LEU A 252 10.83 9.62 0.52
C LEU A 252 10.37 8.49 -0.43
N ILE A 253 9.07 8.22 -0.46
CA ILE A 253 8.49 7.20 -1.33
C ILE A 253 8.57 7.64 -2.80
N GLY A 254 8.43 8.92 -3.11
CA GLY A 254 8.64 9.47 -4.44
C GLY A 254 10.04 9.15 -4.98
N PHE A 255 11.07 9.27 -4.14
CA PHE A 255 12.43 8.88 -4.51
C PHE A 255 12.57 7.38 -4.80
N THR A 256 11.92 6.51 -4.02
CA THR A 256 11.98 5.05 -4.24
C THR A 256 11.41 4.62 -5.59
N ARG A 257 10.55 5.43 -6.22
CA ARG A 257 10.04 5.19 -7.57
C ARG A 257 11.15 5.14 -8.60
N TRP A 258 12.11 6.07 -8.52
CA TRP A 258 13.24 6.09 -9.42
C TRP A 258 14.16 4.88 -9.25
N LEU A 259 14.31 4.39 -8.01
CA LEU A 259 15.01 3.14 -7.73
C LEU A 259 14.29 1.94 -8.38
N GLY A 260 12.95 1.91 -8.28
CA GLY A 260 12.14 0.88 -8.94
C GLY A 260 12.30 0.88 -10.46
N VAL A 261 12.27 2.06 -11.09
CA VAL A 261 12.52 2.20 -12.54
C VAL A 261 13.94 1.77 -12.90
N GLY A 262 14.94 2.16 -12.11
CA GLY A 262 16.32 1.73 -12.30
C GLY A 262 16.48 0.20 -12.22
N ALA A 263 15.82 -0.45 -11.27
CA ALA A 263 15.81 -1.91 -11.14
C ALA A 263 15.19 -2.58 -12.37
N VAL A 264 14.06 -2.07 -12.88
CA VAL A 264 13.41 -2.59 -14.10
C VAL A 264 14.33 -2.46 -15.31
N ILE A 265 15.01 -1.32 -15.48
CA ILE A 265 15.97 -1.12 -16.58
C ILE A 265 17.16 -2.09 -16.46
N ALA A 266 17.73 -2.27 -15.26
CA ALA A 266 18.82 -3.19 -15.01
C ALA A 266 18.43 -4.64 -15.34
N VAL A 267 17.23 -5.06 -14.93
CA VAL A 267 16.69 -6.39 -15.25
C VAL A 267 16.47 -6.54 -16.76
N GLY A 268 15.96 -5.50 -17.43
CA GLY A 268 15.83 -5.48 -18.89
C GLY A 268 17.17 -5.71 -19.59
N GLY A 269 18.23 -5.07 -19.11
CA GLY A 269 19.60 -5.28 -19.60
C GLY A 269 20.09 -6.71 -19.38
N LEU A 270 19.82 -7.30 -18.23
CA LEU A 270 20.16 -8.72 -17.95
C LEU A 270 19.43 -9.67 -18.89
N VAL A 271 18.12 -9.47 -19.12
CA VAL A 271 17.34 -10.29 -20.05
C VAL A 271 17.87 -10.14 -21.47
N ALA A 272 18.12 -8.90 -21.92
CA ALA A 272 18.67 -8.65 -23.25
C ALA A 272 20.03 -9.32 -23.44
N ASN A 273 20.93 -9.23 -22.46
CA ASN A 273 22.23 -9.87 -22.50
C ASN A 273 22.12 -11.42 -22.53
N ALA A 274 21.23 -11.98 -21.71
CA ALA A 274 20.97 -13.43 -21.71
C ALA A 274 20.46 -13.92 -23.08
N LEU A 275 19.53 -13.18 -23.70
CA LEU A 275 19.01 -13.51 -25.03
C LEU A 275 20.06 -13.32 -26.15
N LEU A 276 20.93 -12.32 -26.06
CA LEU A 276 22.06 -12.15 -26.99
C LEU A 276 23.00 -13.35 -26.97
N LEU A 277 23.31 -13.85 -25.78
CA LEU A 277 24.12 -15.06 -25.64
C LEU A 277 23.41 -16.30 -26.24
N VAL A 278 22.08 -16.38 -26.11
CA VAL A 278 21.27 -17.42 -26.78
C VAL A 278 21.43 -17.35 -28.30
N VAL A 279 21.18 -16.16 -28.86
CA VAL A 279 21.25 -15.95 -30.31
C VAL A 279 22.63 -16.28 -30.85
N ARG A 280 23.70 -15.86 -30.15
CA ARG A 280 25.10 -16.19 -30.54
C ARG A 280 25.39 -17.67 -30.42
N GLY A 281 24.92 -18.35 -29.40
CA GLY A 281 25.15 -19.80 -29.22
C GLY A 281 24.38 -20.68 -30.22
N ARG A 282 23.34 -20.13 -30.89
CA ARG A 282 22.49 -20.86 -31.84
C ARG A 282 22.65 -20.44 -33.29
N VAL A 283 23.76 -19.80 -33.61
CA VAL A 283 24.04 -19.31 -34.97
C VAL A 283 23.89 -20.41 -36.01
N LYS A 284 24.42 -21.61 -35.75
CA LYS A 284 24.31 -22.77 -36.64
C LYS A 284 22.87 -23.28 -36.76
N GLU A 285 22.12 -23.40 -35.65
CA GLU A 285 20.72 -23.82 -35.66
C GLU A 285 19.83 -22.85 -36.46
N ASN A 286 20.07 -21.55 -36.28
CA ASN A 286 19.37 -20.48 -37.01
C ASN A 286 19.70 -20.52 -38.52
N ALA A 287 20.94 -20.82 -38.87
CA ALA A 287 21.35 -20.98 -40.28
C ALA A 287 20.68 -22.19 -40.93
N VAL A 288 20.58 -23.32 -40.23
CA VAL A 288 19.85 -24.51 -40.72
C VAL A 288 18.37 -24.22 -40.89
N LEU A 289 17.72 -23.54 -39.97
CA LEU A 289 16.28 -23.14 -40.11
C LEU A 289 16.08 -22.28 -41.36
N ARG A 290 17.03 -21.37 -41.66
CA ARG A 290 16.96 -20.54 -42.87
C ARG A 290 17.17 -21.33 -44.15
N THR A 291 18.03 -22.33 -44.17
CA THR A 291 18.21 -23.22 -45.34
C THR A 291 16.98 -24.10 -45.58
N LEU A 292 16.21 -24.43 -44.53
CA LEU A 292 14.92 -25.12 -44.60
C LEU A 292 13.75 -24.20 -45.04
N GLY A 293 14.05 -22.93 -45.39
CA GLY A 293 13.04 -22.01 -45.93
C GLY A 293 12.32 -21.13 -44.87
N PHE A 294 12.71 -21.17 -43.59
CA PHE A 294 12.12 -20.27 -42.58
C PHE A 294 12.62 -18.84 -42.82
N PRO A 295 11.67 -17.85 -42.97
CA PRO A 295 12.07 -16.47 -43.15
C PRO A 295 12.71 -15.91 -41.87
N GLY A 296 13.65 -14.96 -42.01
CA GLY A 296 14.34 -14.33 -40.85
C GLY A 296 13.37 -13.77 -39.83
N ARG A 297 12.19 -13.27 -40.27
CA ARG A 297 11.12 -12.80 -39.38
C ARG A 297 10.60 -13.89 -38.43
N ALA A 298 10.53 -15.15 -38.88
CA ALA A 298 10.11 -16.26 -38.02
C ALA A 298 11.11 -16.52 -36.88
N ILE A 299 12.41 -16.38 -37.17
CA ILE A 299 13.47 -16.49 -36.16
C ILE A 299 13.38 -15.32 -35.16
N GLY A 300 13.14 -14.10 -35.65
CA GLY A 300 12.90 -12.94 -34.78
C GLY A 300 11.69 -13.15 -33.85
N TRP A 301 10.57 -13.65 -34.38
CA TRP A 301 9.39 -14.00 -33.59
C TRP A 301 9.68 -15.08 -32.55
N LEU A 302 10.53 -16.05 -32.85
CA LEU A 302 10.96 -17.08 -31.89
C LEU A 302 11.68 -16.45 -30.70
N VAL A 303 12.63 -15.54 -30.93
CA VAL A 303 13.38 -14.83 -29.88
C VAL A 303 12.46 -13.91 -29.08
N LEU A 304 11.52 -13.20 -29.75
CA LEU A 304 10.53 -12.37 -29.06
C LEU A 304 9.62 -13.19 -28.14
N SER A 305 9.20 -14.36 -28.61
CA SER A 305 8.35 -15.25 -27.79
C SER A 305 9.13 -15.87 -26.62
N GLU A 306 10.41 -16.20 -26.77
CA GLU A 306 11.28 -16.62 -25.67
C GLU A 306 11.39 -15.52 -24.61
N GLY A 307 11.66 -14.26 -25.02
CA GLY A 307 11.72 -13.11 -24.12
C GLY A 307 10.40 -12.82 -23.41
N GLY A 308 9.28 -12.88 -24.14
CA GLY A 308 7.95 -12.74 -23.57
C GLY A 308 7.63 -13.82 -22.53
N MET A 309 7.95 -15.09 -22.82
CA MET A 309 7.74 -16.20 -21.87
C MET A 309 8.60 -16.04 -20.61
N LEU A 310 9.88 -15.65 -20.74
CA LEU A 310 10.77 -15.37 -19.61
C LEU A 310 10.24 -14.20 -18.77
N GLY A 311 9.76 -13.14 -19.44
CA GLY A 311 9.14 -12.00 -18.80
C GLY A 311 7.89 -12.42 -18.00
N VAL A 312 6.97 -13.15 -18.61
CA VAL A 312 5.75 -13.62 -17.92
C VAL A 312 6.09 -14.56 -16.77
N ALA A 313 6.96 -15.54 -16.98
CA ALA A 313 7.32 -16.49 -15.94
C ALA A 313 7.99 -15.79 -14.74
N GLY A 314 8.97 -14.91 -15.01
CA GLY A 314 9.62 -14.12 -13.95
C GLY A 314 8.66 -13.13 -13.28
N GLY A 315 7.76 -12.50 -14.07
CA GLY A 315 6.73 -11.60 -13.55
C GLY A 315 5.75 -12.30 -12.63
N VAL A 316 5.18 -13.41 -13.05
CA VAL A 316 4.23 -14.19 -12.20
C VAL A 316 4.89 -14.62 -10.91
N VAL A 317 6.15 -15.11 -10.97
CA VAL A 317 6.90 -15.50 -9.77
C VAL A 317 7.22 -14.28 -8.90
N GLY A 318 7.78 -13.19 -9.46
CA GLY A 318 8.20 -12.02 -8.70
C GLY A 318 7.03 -11.26 -8.10
N VAL A 319 5.99 -10.97 -8.90
CA VAL A 319 4.76 -10.29 -8.44
C VAL A 319 4.02 -11.16 -7.42
N GLY A 320 3.92 -12.49 -7.68
CA GLY A 320 3.28 -13.43 -6.77
C GLY A 320 3.99 -13.52 -5.41
N LEU A 321 5.32 -13.60 -5.42
CA LEU A 321 6.12 -13.60 -4.19
C LEU A 321 6.00 -12.28 -3.44
N ALA A 322 6.03 -11.12 -4.13
CA ALA A 322 5.83 -9.81 -3.51
C ALA A 322 4.44 -9.71 -2.87
N ALA A 323 3.40 -10.12 -3.59
CA ALA A 323 2.04 -10.09 -3.09
C ALA A 323 1.83 -11.02 -1.89
N ALA A 324 2.40 -12.23 -1.93
CA ALA A 324 2.36 -13.18 -0.82
C ALA A 324 3.12 -12.66 0.39
N PHE A 325 4.32 -12.12 0.20
CA PHE A 325 5.15 -11.57 1.26
C PHE A 325 4.50 -10.38 1.95
N LEU A 326 3.99 -9.40 1.17
CA LEU A 326 3.33 -8.22 1.72
C LEU A 326 2.04 -8.57 2.48
N ARG A 327 1.27 -9.56 2.00
CA ARG A 327 0.08 -10.04 2.70
C ARG A 327 0.42 -10.81 3.97
N TRP A 328 1.45 -11.64 3.92
CA TRP A 328 1.88 -12.44 5.09
C TRP A 328 2.40 -11.53 6.21
N GLN A 329 3.28 -10.60 5.89
CA GLN A 329 3.85 -9.69 6.88
C GLN A 329 2.87 -8.60 7.33
N SER A 330 1.79 -8.36 6.56
CA SER A 330 0.78 -7.33 6.89
C SER A 330 1.42 -5.99 7.27
N PHE A 331 2.39 -5.53 6.45
CA PHE A 331 3.10 -4.29 6.72
C PHE A 331 2.14 -3.11 6.88
N THR A 332 2.36 -2.36 7.95
CA THR A 332 1.70 -1.10 8.21
C THR A 332 2.77 -0.05 8.46
N MET A 333 2.55 1.11 7.94
CA MET A 333 3.37 2.28 8.20
C MET A 333 2.52 3.29 8.95
N GLY A 334 3.07 3.91 9.96
CA GLY A 334 2.38 4.94 10.71
C GLY A 334 3.25 6.17 10.89
N ASN A 335 2.60 7.32 10.94
CA ASN A 335 3.18 8.60 11.29
C ASN A 335 2.13 9.41 12.06
N GLU A 336 2.51 10.00 13.18
CA GLU A 336 1.68 10.91 13.98
C GLU A 336 0.27 10.40 14.29
N GLY A 337 0.14 9.10 14.62
CA GLY A 337 -1.16 8.49 14.95
C GLY A 337 -2.02 8.07 13.76
N GLN A 338 -1.61 8.40 12.55
CA GLN A 338 -2.22 7.87 11.33
C GLN A 338 -1.51 6.57 10.94
N THR A 339 -2.27 5.60 10.46
CA THR A 339 -1.74 4.30 10.06
C THR A 339 -2.18 3.94 8.66
N LEU A 340 -1.23 3.45 7.86
CA LEU A 340 -1.44 3.03 6.49
C LEU A 340 -1.11 1.54 6.37
N ALA A 341 -2.03 0.73 5.89
CA ALA A 341 -1.76 -0.66 5.56
C ALA A 341 -1.26 -0.78 4.11
N ILE A 342 -0.13 -1.47 3.94
CA ILE A 342 0.51 -1.69 2.64
C ILE A 342 0.03 -3.05 2.12
N GLN A 343 -0.99 -3.04 1.25
CA GLN A 343 -1.55 -4.26 0.69
C GLN A 343 -1.65 -4.18 -0.84
N PRO A 344 -1.13 -5.19 -1.57
CA PRO A 344 -1.25 -5.24 -3.02
C PRO A 344 -2.69 -5.52 -3.42
N ASP A 345 -3.24 -4.67 -4.27
CA ASP A 345 -4.54 -4.88 -4.90
C ASP A 345 -4.39 -5.62 -6.25
N ALA A 346 -5.54 -6.05 -6.81
CA ALA A 346 -5.54 -6.76 -8.08
C ALA A 346 -4.97 -5.93 -9.23
N THR A 347 -5.10 -4.61 -9.17
CA THR A 347 -4.60 -3.71 -10.22
C THR A 347 -3.07 -3.64 -10.22
N VAL A 348 -2.42 -3.63 -9.03
CA VAL A 348 -0.96 -3.70 -8.91
C VAL A 348 -0.45 -5.03 -9.44
N ILE A 349 -1.11 -6.12 -9.09
CA ILE A 349 -0.72 -7.47 -9.56
C ILE A 349 -0.80 -7.54 -11.09
N ALA A 350 -1.93 -7.12 -11.67
CA ALA A 350 -2.11 -7.12 -13.12
C ALA A 350 -1.12 -6.20 -13.84
N ALA A 351 -0.89 -4.99 -13.31
CA ALA A 351 0.09 -4.04 -13.85
C ALA A 351 1.52 -4.60 -13.78
N GLY A 352 1.89 -5.26 -12.68
CA GLY A 352 3.20 -5.89 -12.53
C GLY A 352 3.45 -7.00 -13.55
N VAL A 353 2.48 -7.90 -13.73
CA VAL A 353 2.58 -8.97 -14.76
C VAL A 353 2.60 -8.37 -16.17
N GLY A 354 1.78 -7.35 -16.45
CA GLY A 354 1.80 -6.65 -17.73
C GLY A 354 3.14 -5.96 -18.01
N ALA A 355 3.70 -5.28 -17.01
CA ALA A 355 5.01 -4.64 -17.11
C ALA A 355 6.13 -5.65 -17.36
N SER A 356 6.08 -6.82 -16.72
CA SER A 356 7.09 -7.88 -16.94
C SER A 356 7.03 -8.49 -18.34
N LEU A 357 5.82 -8.66 -18.89
CA LEU A 357 5.65 -9.10 -20.28
C LEU A 357 6.23 -8.05 -21.25
N MET A 358 5.91 -6.78 -21.04
CA MET A 358 6.46 -5.67 -21.85
C MET A 358 7.99 -5.63 -21.75
N LEU A 359 8.53 -5.76 -20.53
CA LEU A 359 9.97 -5.81 -20.31
C LEU A 359 10.62 -6.96 -21.10
N GLY A 360 10.07 -8.18 -21.04
CA GLY A 360 10.56 -9.34 -21.75
C GLY A 360 10.55 -9.14 -23.27
N ILE A 361 9.49 -8.54 -23.83
CA ILE A 361 9.39 -8.21 -25.24
C ILE A 361 10.41 -7.12 -25.63
N LEU A 362 10.46 -6.00 -24.91
CA LEU A 362 11.36 -4.89 -25.20
C LEU A 362 12.84 -5.31 -25.12
N ALA A 363 13.21 -6.06 -24.07
CA ALA A 363 14.56 -6.59 -23.90
C ALA A 363 14.97 -7.56 -25.02
N SER A 364 14.01 -8.25 -25.63
CA SER A 364 14.26 -9.19 -26.73
C SER A 364 14.28 -8.54 -28.12
N LEU A 365 13.89 -7.27 -28.28
CA LEU A 365 13.86 -6.61 -29.60
C LEU A 365 15.24 -6.59 -30.28
N TRP A 366 16.27 -6.16 -29.57
CA TRP A 366 17.61 -6.10 -30.11
C TRP A 366 18.19 -7.49 -30.47
N PRO A 367 18.12 -8.49 -29.55
CA PRO A 367 18.51 -9.86 -29.89
C PRO A 367 17.73 -10.45 -31.07
N ALA A 368 16.42 -10.18 -31.16
CA ALA A 368 15.59 -10.62 -32.27
C ALA A 368 16.04 -10.00 -33.60
N PHE A 369 16.31 -8.69 -33.61
CA PHE A 369 16.83 -8.02 -34.78
C PHE A 369 18.15 -8.60 -35.23
N GLN A 370 19.10 -8.86 -34.33
CA GLN A 370 20.37 -9.53 -34.64
C GLN A 370 20.13 -10.93 -35.25
N ALA A 371 19.23 -11.72 -34.66
CA ALA A 371 18.91 -13.06 -35.19
C ALA A 371 18.34 -13.02 -36.62
N MET A 372 17.54 -11.97 -36.92
CA MET A 372 16.94 -11.76 -38.26
C MET A 372 17.97 -11.39 -39.33
N THR A 373 19.02 -10.66 -38.99
CA THR A 373 19.98 -10.04 -39.93
C THR A 373 21.26 -10.85 -40.13
N GLN A 374 21.47 -11.94 -39.38
CA GLN A 374 22.69 -12.76 -39.47
C GLN A 374 22.89 -13.39 -40.88
N PRO A 375 24.07 -13.25 -41.49
CA PRO A 375 24.36 -13.82 -42.83
C PRO A 375 24.51 -15.35 -42.77
N ILE A 376 23.78 -16.08 -43.64
CA ILE A 376 23.69 -17.53 -43.64
C ILE A 376 25.07 -18.18 -43.98
N VAL A 377 25.75 -17.63 -44.99
CA VAL A 377 27.01 -18.25 -45.56
C VAL A 377 28.18 -18.22 -44.60
N LYS A 378 28.31 -17.13 -43.81
CA LYS A 378 29.41 -16.97 -42.85
C LYS A 378 29.24 -17.91 -41.64
N ASN A 379 28.03 -18.25 -41.30
CA ASN A 379 27.64 -18.99 -40.10
C ASN A 379 27.63 -20.54 -40.30
N LEU A 380 27.66 -21.01 -41.53
CA LEU A 380 27.80 -22.43 -41.86
C LEU A 380 29.26 -22.87 -41.97
N ARG A 381 30.21 -21.91 -42.12
CA ARG A 381 31.66 -22.18 -42.22
C ARG A 381 32.43 -22.12 -40.90
N SER A 382 31.83 -21.57 -39.86
CA SER A 382 32.37 -21.54 -38.48
C SER A 382 31.77 -22.66 -37.63
#